data_ee316ff55d4e0503307a62c16b187405
#
_entry.id   ee316ff55d4e0503307a62c16b187405
#
_cell.length_a   1.000
_cell.length_b   1.000
_cell.length_c   1.000
_cell.angle_alpha   90.00
_cell.angle_beta   90.00
_cell.angle_gamma   90.00
#
_symmetry.space_group_name_H-M   'P 1'
#
loop_
_entity.id
_entity.type
_entity.pdbx_description
1 polymer ?
#
loop_
_entity_poly.entity_id
_entity_poly.type
_entity_poly.pdbx_seq_one_letter_code
_entity_poly.pdbx_strand_id
1 'polypeptide(L)'
;MELIEGVALSKLCDYSFGDQSGQWDNIYTSFMKDANFLNTEFATKVFEVMQTRDYMTVFIDNIRLYKRKIASVKPEDERYVNALMSRSDLLDLCGNFPQMKFIIFTNLEDTPIDDFILNQIPENVACISAINAITYGGKIIPAPYGVQRRMTPDDDRIEQLTEWMKHDFIDNPTTLLYVSHNDSNGPERSGIKSLFYDKDWAEVIEQRVPYHKFLSNLSNSKFMICPIGNAIDCHRNWEVLYMRRVPVMKRYPYLEELYKDYPVLFVDKYSDVTEELLLANNHLFEQAQTMDLSDLTLPKFFDKIVDRYVNT
;
A
#
# COMPACT_ATOMS: atom_id res chain seq x y z
N MET A 1 16.33 -9.06 3.60
CA MET A 1 15.34 -8.10 4.17
C MET A 1 13.99 -8.43 3.58
N GLU A 2 12.96 -8.54 4.39
CA GLU A 2 11.60 -8.86 3.96
C GLU A 2 10.84 -7.56 3.73
N LEU A 3 10.50 -7.26 2.46
CA LEU A 3 9.86 -6.01 2.06
C LEU A 3 8.37 -6.02 2.43
N ILE A 4 7.80 -4.84 2.69
CA ILE A 4 6.35 -4.71 2.93
C ILE A 4 5.60 -5.04 1.64
N GLU A 5 4.77 -6.07 1.69
CA GLU A 5 3.86 -6.46 0.61
C GLU A 5 2.64 -7.23 1.16
N GLY A 6 1.51 -7.16 0.46
CA GLY A 6 0.23 -7.62 1.00
C GLY A 6 0.14 -9.12 1.27
N VAL A 7 0.68 -9.97 0.39
CA VAL A 7 0.60 -11.44 0.58
C VAL A 7 1.46 -11.90 1.75
N ALA A 8 2.65 -11.33 1.94
CA ALA A 8 3.49 -11.65 3.09
C ALA A 8 2.86 -11.12 4.39
N LEU A 9 2.27 -9.92 4.36
CA LEU A 9 1.53 -9.37 5.51
C LEU A 9 0.37 -10.29 5.93
N SER A 10 -0.38 -10.83 4.97
CA SER A 10 -1.49 -11.74 5.27
C SER A 10 -1.05 -13.02 6.00
N LYS A 11 0.19 -13.48 5.77
CA LYS A 11 0.74 -14.68 6.42
C LYS A 11 1.22 -14.44 7.86
N LEU A 12 1.44 -13.20 8.25
CA LEU A 12 1.80 -12.85 9.64
C LEU A 12 0.57 -12.76 10.54
N CYS A 13 -0.62 -12.56 9.96
CA CYS A 13 -1.86 -12.46 10.74
C CYS A 13 -2.38 -13.83 11.17
N ASP A 14 -3.08 -13.88 12.30
CA ASP A 14 -3.72 -15.09 12.82
C ASP A 14 -4.77 -15.65 11.88
N TYR A 15 -5.46 -14.76 11.19
CA TYR A 15 -6.48 -15.10 10.22
C TYR A 15 -6.43 -14.16 9.02
N SER A 16 -6.61 -14.70 7.84
CA SER A 16 -6.62 -13.96 6.60
C SER A 16 -7.86 -14.30 5.77
N PHE A 17 -8.62 -13.27 5.44
CA PHE A 17 -9.69 -13.37 4.46
C PHE A 17 -9.11 -13.20 3.05
N GLY A 18 -9.08 -14.28 2.29
CA GLY A 18 -8.58 -14.27 0.91
C GLY A 18 -7.55 -15.36 0.65
N ASP A 19 -7.15 -15.46 -0.60
CA ASP A 19 -6.17 -16.44 -1.02
C ASP A 19 -4.74 -15.93 -0.75
N GLN A 20 -4.02 -16.67 0.05
CA GLN A 20 -2.61 -16.40 0.37
C GLN A 20 -1.64 -16.88 -0.72
N SER A 21 -2.14 -17.45 -1.84
CA SER A 21 -1.28 -17.99 -2.92
C SER A 21 -0.55 -16.91 -3.72
N GLY A 22 -1.03 -15.66 -3.65
CA GLY A 22 -0.49 -14.55 -4.43
C GLY A 22 -0.85 -14.60 -5.92
N GLN A 23 -1.77 -15.49 -6.32
CA GLN A 23 -2.30 -15.55 -7.68
C GLN A 23 -3.58 -14.73 -7.76
N TRP A 24 -3.57 -13.70 -8.62
CA TRP A 24 -4.71 -12.78 -8.79
C TRP A 24 -6.03 -13.49 -9.14
N ASP A 25 -5.97 -14.61 -9.88
CA ASP A 25 -7.13 -15.39 -10.26
C ASP A 25 -7.86 -16.02 -9.05
N ASN A 26 -7.17 -16.26 -7.98
CA ASN A 26 -7.72 -16.90 -6.77
C ASN A 26 -8.33 -15.89 -5.78
N ILE A 27 -7.95 -14.62 -5.84
CA ILE A 27 -8.59 -13.56 -5.05
C ILE A 27 -10.08 -13.49 -5.41
N TYR A 28 -10.42 -13.55 -6.69
CA TYR A 28 -11.82 -13.57 -7.16
C TYR A 28 -12.56 -14.86 -6.82
N THR A 29 -11.90 -16.01 -6.81
CA THR A 29 -12.55 -17.29 -6.47
C THR A 29 -12.81 -17.44 -4.98
N SER A 30 -12.01 -16.83 -4.11
CA SER A 30 -12.30 -16.80 -2.66
C SER A 30 -13.52 -15.92 -2.32
N PHE A 31 -13.91 -14.98 -3.17
CA PHE A 31 -15.17 -14.21 -3.05
C PHE A 31 -16.42 -15.10 -3.18
N MET A 32 -16.30 -16.26 -3.82
CA MET A 32 -17.42 -17.17 -4.11
C MET A 32 -17.63 -18.23 -3.01
N LYS A 33 -16.77 -18.30 -1.97
CA LYS A 33 -17.01 -19.15 -0.82
C LYS A 33 -18.27 -18.69 -0.07
N ASP A 34 -19.07 -19.65 0.36
CA ASP A 34 -20.28 -19.38 1.11
C ASP A 34 -19.99 -18.48 2.32
N ALA A 35 -20.73 -17.39 2.47
CA ALA A 35 -20.58 -16.46 3.60
C ALA A 35 -20.72 -17.17 4.96
N ASN A 36 -21.58 -18.19 5.04
CA ASN A 36 -21.75 -18.98 6.26
C ASN A 36 -20.49 -19.81 6.59
N PHE A 37 -19.81 -20.32 5.59
CA PHE A 37 -18.57 -21.08 5.78
C PHE A 37 -17.45 -20.18 6.33
N LEU A 38 -17.27 -18.98 5.75
CA LEU A 38 -16.29 -18.01 6.23
C LEU A 38 -16.58 -17.54 7.66
N ASN A 39 -17.85 -17.35 8.02
CA ASN A 39 -18.26 -16.98 9.38
C ASN A 39 -17.92 -18.09 10.39
N THR A 40 -18.14 -19.35 10.03
CA THR A 40 -17.85 -20.51 10.88
C THR A 40 -16.35 -20.69 11.06
N GLU A 41 -15.57 -20.58 10.00
CA GLU A 41 -14.11 -20.70 10.04
C GLU A 41 -13.48 -19.57 10.87
N PHE A 42 -13.92 -18.33 10.67
CA PHE A 42 -13.49 -17.20 11.47
C PHE A 42 -13.82 -17.38 12.95
N ALA A 43 -15.07 -17.76 13.27
CA ALA A 43 -15.49 -18.02 14.66
C ALA A 43 -14.65 -19.12 15.31
N THR A 44 -14.39 -20.21 14.60
CA THR A 44 -13.53 -21.30 15.09
C THR A 44 -12.14 -20.76 15.44
N LYS A 45 -11.56 -19.94 14.54
CA LYS A 45 -10.24 -19.35 14.78
C LYS A 45 -10.23 -18.39 15.96
N VAL A 46 -11.27 -17.58 16.13
CA VAL A 46 -11.41 -16.70 17.31
C VAL A 46 -11.40 -17.55 18.60
N PHE A 47 -12.17 -18.63 18.67
CA PHE A 47 -12.19 -19.51 19.84
C PHE A 47 -10.85 -20.20 20.10
N GLU A 48 -10.10 -20.59 19.07
CA GLU A 48 -8.75 -21.12 19.23
C GLU A 48 -7.81 -20.10 19.86
N VAL A 49 -7.80 -18.87 19.34
CA VAL A 49 -6.92 -17.79 19.82
C VAL A 49 -7.27 -17.39 21.25
N MET A 50 -8.57 -17.35 21.60
CA MET A 50 -9.04 -17.04 22.95
C MET A 50 -8.50 -17.99 24.04
N GLN A 51 -8.05 -19.18 23.68
CA GLN A 51 -7.42 -20.10 24.65
C GLN A 51 -6.03 -19.65 25.10
N THR A 52 -5.40 -18.75 24.37
CA THR A 52 -3.99 -18.34 24.58
C THR A 52 -3.81 -16.87 24.86
N ARG A 53 -4.70 -16.01 24.36
CA ARG A 53 -4.59 -14.55 24.46
C ARG A 53 -5.94 -13.86 24.16
N ASP A 54 -6.02 -12.57 24.49
CA ASP A 54 -7.22 -11.73 24.37
C ASP A 54 -7.23 -10.82 23.13
N TYR A 55 -6.26 -10.99 22.23
CA TYR A 55 -6.21 -10.26 20.96
C TYR A 55 -5.98 -11.18 19.76
N MET A 56 -6.41 -10.74 18.58
CA MET A 56 -6.28 -11.45 17.32
C MET A 56 -5.93 -10.48 16.19
N THR A 57 -4.96 -10.85 15.36
CA THR A 57 -4.61 -10.12 14.15
C THR A 57 -5.34 -10.69 12.95
N VAL A 58 -5.96 -9.82 12.14
CA VAL A 58 -6.79 -10.23 10.99
C VAL A 58 -6.37 -9.44 9.75
N PHE A 59 -6.21 -10.15 8.64
CA PHE A 59 -5.94 -9.54 7.34
C PHE A 59 -7.17 -9.63 6.43
N ILE A 60 -7.46 -8.55 5.70
CA ILE A 60 -8.56 -8.47 4.74
C ILE A 60 -8.28 -7.42 3.65
N ASP A 61 -8.96 -7.50 2.51
CA ASP A 61 -9.00 -6.39 1.56
C ASP A 61 -9.99 -5.27 1.98
N ASN A 62 -9.79 -4.07 1.43
CA ASN A 62 -10.61 -2.92 1.78
C ASN A 62 -12.09 -3.08 1.44
N ILE A 63 -12.44 -3.83 0.40
CA ILE A 63 -13.83 -4.00 -0.04
C ILE A 63 -14.66 -4.76 1.00
N ARG A 64 -14.07 -5.75 1.66
CA ARG A 64 -14.77 -6.65 2.59
C ARG A 64 -14.68 -6.21 4.05
N LEU A 65 -13.99 -5.12 4.31
CA LEU A 65 -13.77 -4.64 5.67
C LEU A 65 -15.08 -4.19 6.34
N TYR A 66 -15.93 -3.46 5.61
CA TYR A 66 -17.17 -2.89 6.14
C TYR A 66 -18.23 -2.70 5.05
N LYS A 67 -19.50 -2.53 5.46
CA LYS A 67 -20.63 -2.30 4.56
C LYS A 67 -20.53 -0.93 3.91
N ARG A 68 -20.47 -0.88 2.60
CA ARG A 68 -20.43 0.35 1.80
C ARG A 68 -21.77 0.59 1.11
N LYS A 69 -22.12 1.86 0.90
CA LYS A 69 -23.20 2.20 -0.02
C LYS A 69 -22.75 1.90 -1.45
N ILE A 70 -23.49 1.02 -2.14
CA ILE A 70 -23.18 0.50 -3.48
C ILE A 70 -23.39 1.54 -4.60
N ALA A 71 -23.55 2.83 -4.30
CA ALA A 71 -23.82 3.87 -5.30
C ALA A 71 -22.70 4.03 -6.37
N SER A 72 -21.54 3.42 -6.18
CA SER A 72 -20.39 3.56 -7.08
C SER A 72 -20.04 2.29 -7.88
N VAL A 73 -20.69 1.14 -7.64
CA VAL A 73 -20.45 -0.07 -8.41
C VAL A 73 -21.27 0.00 -9.70
N LYS A 74 -20.61 -0.10 -10.87
CA LYS A 74 -21.30 -0.11 -12.16
C LYS A 74 -22.30 -1.27 -12.20
N PRO A 75 -23.56 -1.03 -12.65
CA PRO A 75 -24.60 -2.06 -12.71
C PRO A 75 -24.24 -3.29 -13.57
N GLU A 76 -23.21 -3.16 -14.38
CA GLU A 76 -22.75 -4.17 -15.34
C GLU A 76 -22.08 -5.38 -14.65
N ASP A 77 -21.74 -5.29 -13.36
CA ASP A 77 -21.11 -6.37 -12.61
C ASP A 77 -22.06 -6.94 -11.53
N GLU A 78 -23.21 -7.49 -11.98
CA GLU A 78 -24.22 -8.11 -11.09
C GLU A 78 -23.63 -9.18 -10.16
N ARG A 79 -22.57 -9.87 -10.58
CA ARG A 79 -21.87 -10.88 -9.77
C ARG A 79 -21.15 -10.25 -8.59
N TYR A 80 -20.59 -9.09 -8.79
CA TYR A 80 -19.86 -8.32 -7.76
C TYR A 80 -20.84 -7.70 -6.77
N VAL A 81 -21.92 -7.12 -7.27
CA VAL A 81 -23.00 -6.50 -6.45
C VAL A 81 -23.67 -7.57 -5.57
N ASN A 82 -24.02 -8.72 -6.12
CA ASN A 82 -24.67 -9.81 -5.38
C ASN A 82 -23.74 -10.43 -4.33
N ALA A 83 -22.44 -10.52 -4.60
CA ALA A 83 -21.46 -11.00 -3.62
C ALA A 83 -21.27 -10.02 -2.46
N LEU A 84 -21.31 -8.71 -2.70
CA LEU A 84 -21.22 -7.68 -1.66
C LEU A 84 -22.49 -7.59 -0.80
N MET A 85 -23.68 -7.77 -1.38
CA MET A 85 -24.96 -7.66 -0.68
C MET A 85 -25.29 -8.85 0.24
N SER A 86 -24.69 -10.00 0.02
CA SER A 86 -25.02 -11.24 0.76
C SER A 86 -24.06 -11.57 1.91
N ARG A 87 -23.04 -10.74 2.19
CA ARG A 87 -22.00 -11.06 3.20
C ARG A 87 -22.05 -10.10 4.39
N SER A 88 -21.93 -10.69 5.60
CA SER A 88 -21.49 -9.93 6.76
C SER A 88 -20.07 -9.44 6.49
N ASP A 89 -19.83 -8.14 6.68
CA ASP A 89 -18.46 -7.60 6.62
C ASP A 89 -17.65 -8.00 7.86
N LEU A 90 -16.34 -7.79 7.80
CA LEU A 90 -15.46 -8.18 8.91
C LEU A 90 -15.79 -7.43 10.21
N LEU A 91 -16.15 -6.16 10.14
CA LEU A 91 -16.46 -5.39 11.35
C LEU A 91 -17.68 -5.92 12.08
N ASP A 92 -18.74 -6.32 11.35
CA ASP A 92 -19.91 -7.01 11.95
C ASP A 92 -19.48 -8.32 12.63
N LEU A 93 -18.61 -9.11 11.98
CA LEU A 93 -18.10 -10.36 12.55
C LEU A 93 -17.30 -10.13 13.84
N CYS A 94 -16.41 -9.14 13.86
CA CYS A 94 -15.64 -8.78 15.06
C CYS A 94 -16.55 -8.38 16.21
N GLY A 95 -17.63 -7.63 15.96
CA GLY A 95 -18.61 -7.21 16.96
C GLY A 95 -19.31 -8.36 17.70
N ASN A 96 -19.35 -9.54 17.09
CA ASN A 96 -19.94 -10.74 17.72
C ASN A 96 -19.06 -11.37 18.81
N PHE A 97 -17.79 -10.92 18.98
CA PHE A 97 -16.82 -11.45 19.94
C PHE A 97 -16.27 -10.35 20.85
N PRO A 98 -17.11 -9.74 21.72
CA PRO A 98 -16.72 -8.56 22.51
C PRO A 98 -15.55 -8.80 23.49
N GLN A 99 -15.23 -10.06 23.80
CA GLN A 99 -14.11 -10.44 24.67
C GLN A 99 -12.77 -10.50 23.93
N MET A 100 -12.78 -10.47 22.59
CA MET A 100 -11.58 -10.51 21.75
C MET A 100 -11.27 -9.11 21.23
N LYS A 101 -10.04 -8.66 21.43
CA LYS A 101 -9.53 -7.42 20.81
C LYS A 101 -9.02 -7.74 19.39
N PHE A 102 -9.46 -6.98 18.39
CA PHE A 102 -9.02 -7.19 17.01
C PHE A 102 -8.08 -6.09 16.54
N ILE A 103 -6.99 -6.50 15.90
CA ILE A 103 -6.04 -5.65 15.16
C ILE A 103 -6.15 -6.04 13.69
N ILE A 104 -6.66 -5.13 12.86
CA ILE A 104 -7.00 -5.42 11.48
C ILE A 104 -5.96 -4.78 10.55
N PHE A 105 -5.47 -5.56 9.60
CA PHE A 105 -4.60 -5.09 8.52
C PHE A 105 -5.32 -5.20 7.19
N THR A 106 -5.23 -4.17 6.36
CA THR A 106 -5.76 -4.21 5.00
C THR A 106 -4.69 -3.99 3.95
N ASN A 107 -4.82 -4.69 2.83
CA ASN A 107 -3.97 -4.51 1.63
C ASN A 107 -4.66 -5.16 0.41
N LEU A 108 -3.96 -5.22 -0.72
CA LEU A 108 -4.30 -5.95 -1.96
C LEU A 108 -5.43 -5.36 -2.81
N GLU A 109 -5.93 -4.15 -2.51
CA GLU A 109 -7.06 -3.61 -3.25
C GLU A 109 -7.03 -2.07 -3.26
N ASP A 110 -7.41 -1.47 -4.38
CA ASP A 110 -7.30 -0.01 -4.62
C ASP A 110 -8.43 0.82 -3.98
N THR A 111 -9.50 0.18 -3.47
CA THR A 111 -10.67 0.88 -2.94
C THR A 111 -10.32 1.69 -1.70
N PRO A 112 -10.65 2.98 -1.65
CA PRO A 112 -10.33 3.81 -0.49
C PRO A 112 -11.18 3.45 0.73
N ILE A 113 -10.62 3.59 1.92
CA ILE A 113 -11.36 3.63 3.18
C ILE A 113 -11.90 5.04 3.38
N ASP A 114 -13.21 5.19 3.47
CA ASP A 114 -13.93 6.46 3.58
C ASP A 114 -14.64 6.64 4.94
N ASP A 115 -15.28 7.79 5.16
CA ASP A 115 -15.95 8.15 6.42
C ASP A 115 -17.09 7.20 6.81
N PHE A 116 -17.58 6.38 5.88
CA PHE A 116 -18.62 5.42 6.13
C PHE A 116 -18.23 4.36 7.17
N ILE A 117 -16.92 4.09 7.31
CA ILE A 117 -16.42 3.15 8.30
C ILE A 117 -16.60 3.64 9.73
N LEU A 118 -16.56 4.94 9.99
CA LEU A 118 -16.44 5.51 11.35
C LEU A 118 -17.53 5.03 12.30
N ASN A 119 -18.77 4.90 11.80
CA ASN A 119 -19.92 4.44 12.60
C ASN A 119 -20.09 2.92 12.62
N GLN A 120 -19.17 2.17 12.00
CA GLN A 120 -19.25 0.72 11.88
C GLN A 120 -18.14 0.00 12.67
N ILE A 121 -17.17 0.74 13.21
CA ILE A 121 -16.04 0.14 13.95
C ILE A 121 -16.52 -0.28 15.35
N PRO A 122 -16.57 -1.58 15.67
CA PRO A 122 -16.94 -2.07 17.00
C PRO A 122 -15.93 -1.60 18.05
N GLU A 123 -16.37 -1.58 19.31
CA GLU A 123 -15.54 -1.13 20.41
C GLU A 123 -14.30 -2.02 20.60
N ASN A 124 -14.45 -3.32 20.40
CA ASN A 124 -13.40 -4.33 20.51
C ASN A 124 -12.42 -4.41 19.32
N VAL A 125 -12.61 -3.60 18.27
CA VAL A 125 -11.56 -3.38 17.28
C VAL A 125 -10.60 -2.32 17.82
N ALA A 126 -9.37 -2.71 18.11
CA ALA A 126 -8.34 -1.85 18.68
C ALA A 126 -7.77 -0.87 17.64
N CYS A 127 -7.46 -1.38 16.45
CA CYS A 127 -7.07 -0.55 15.31
C CYS A 127 -7.31 -1.22 13.97
N ILE A 128 -7.33 -0.42 12.92
CA ILE A 128 -7.35 -0.81 11.51
C ILE A 128 -6.15 -0.14 10.84
N SER A 129 -5.13 -0.91 10.54
CA SER A 129 -3.97 -0.48 9.75
C SER A 129 -4.32 -0.63 8.28
N ALA A 130 -4.69 0.48 7.63
CA ALA A 130 -5.38 0.45 6.34
C ALA A 130 -4.61 1.18 5.24
N ILE A 131 -4.47 0.52 4.08
CA ILE A 131 -4.06 1.18 2.85
C ILE A 131 -5.18 2.10 2.33
N ASN A 132 -4.81 3.12 1.56
CA ASN A 132 -5.76 4.05 0.93
C ASN A 132 -6.83 4.62 1.88
N ALA A 133 -6.46 4.85 3.15
CA ALA A 133 -7.35 5.40 4.16
C ALA A 133 -7.47 6.92 3.98
N ILE A 134 -8.40 7.37 3.13
CA ILE A 134 -8.71 8.81 2.98
C ILE A 134 -9.34 9.38 4.25
N THR A 135 -9.98 8.53 5.05
CA THR A 135 -10.34 8.81 6.45
C THR A 135 -9.36 8.09 7.36
N TYR A 136 -8.70 8.81 8.25
CA TYR A 136 -7.73 8.28 9.21
C TYR A 136 -7.77 9.05 10.53
N GLY A 137 -7.13 8.48 11.55
CA GLY A 137 -7.19 8.95 12.93
C GLY A 137 -8.08 8.07 13.81
N GLY A 138 -8.03 8.29 15.13
CA GLY A 138 -8.69 7.40 16.08
C GLY A 138 -8.17 5.96 15.97
N LYS A 139 -9.04 5.04 15.54
CA LYS A 139 -8.68 3.61 15.33
C LYS A 139 -8.13 3.31 13.94
N ILE A 140 -8.18 4.25 12.99
CA ILE A 140 -7.72 4.06 11.61
C ILE A 140 -6.31 4.64 11.46
N ILE A 141 -5.35 3.81 11.04
CA ILE A 141 -3.95 4.17 10.87
C ILE A 141 -3.59 3.99 9.40
N PRO A 142 -3.02 5.01 8.73
CA PRO A 142 -2.47 4.85 7.40
C PRO A 142 -1.42 3.72 7.34
N ALA A 143 -1.58 2.83 6.39
CA ALA A 143 -0.65 1.72 6.14
C ALA A 143 0.01 1.84 4.77
N PRO A 144 1.25 1.40 4.63
CA PRO A 144 1.93 1.34 3.34
C PRO A 144 1.28 0.32 2.40
N TYR A 145 1.08 0.71 1.14
CA TYR A 145 0.72 -0.25 0.08
C TYR A 145 1.87 -1.25 -0.15
N GLY A 146 3.11 -0.80 0.06
CA GLY A 146 4.30 -1.60 -0.11
C GLY A 146 4.62 -1.88 -1.58
N VAL A 147 5.46 -2.89 -1.83
CA VAL A 147 5.90 -3.26 -3.18
C VAL A 147 4.97 -4.28 -3.81
N GLN A 148 4.89 -4.27 -5.14
CA GLN A 148 4.15 -5.26 -5.89
C GLN A 148 4.99 -6.52 -6.10
N ARG A 149 4.46 -7.69 -5.71
CA ARG A 149 5.19 -8.95 -5.85
C ARG A 149 5.43 -9.33 -7.30
N ARG A 150 4.37 -9.40 -8.11
CA ARG A 150 4.42 -9.85 -9.51
C ARG A 150 3.44 -9.10 -10.38
N MET A 151 3.85 -8.85 -11.63
CA MET A 151 2.93 -8.44 -12.70
C MET A 151 2.60 -9.61 -13.63
N THR A 152 3.51 -10.59 -13.72
CA THR A 152 3.39 -11.82 -14.48
C THR A 152 4.08 -12.95 -13.70
N PRO A 153 3.83 -14.23 -13.98
CA PRO A 153 4.49 -15.35 -13.31
C PRO A 153 6.02 -15.27 -13.33
N ASP A 154 6.61 -14.69 -14.37
CA ASP A 154 8.05 -14.60 -14.58
C ASP A 154 8.67 -13.28 -14.07
N ASP A 155 7.86 -12.35 -13.53
CA ASP A 155 8.30 -11.03 -13.07
C ASP A 155 8.26 -10.95 -11.54
N ASP A 156 9.19 -11.59 -10.84
CA ASP A 156 9.34 -11.47 -9.39
C ASP A 156 10.05 -10.16 -9.02
N ARG A 157 9.25 -9.11 -8.83
CA ARG A 157 9.75 -7.76 -8.54
C ARG A 157 10.37 -7.64 -7.16
N ILE A 158 9.90 -8.41 -6.20
CA ILE A 158 10.47 -8.41 -4.85
C ILE A 158 11.89 -8.97 -4.89
N GLU A 159 12.10 -10.08 -5.61
CA GLU A 159 13.42 -10.65 -5.77
C GLU A 159 14.35 -9.67 -6.48
N GLN A 160 13.93 -9.11 -7.62
CA GLN A 160 14.72 -8.13 -8.37
C GLN A 160 15.05 -6.90 -7.53
N LEU A 161 14.08 -6.32 -6.82
CA LEU A 161 14.31 -5.15 -5.96
C LEU A 161 15.26 -5.49 -4.80
N THR A 162 15.05 -6.65 -4.16
CA THR A 162 15.92 -7.10 -3.05
C THR A 162 17.35 -7.32 -3.52
N GLU A 163 17.55 -7.83 -4.72
CA GLU A 163 18.87 -8.01 -5.30
C GLU A 163 19.56 -6.67 -5.57
N TRP A 164 18.82 -5.69 -6.15
CA TRP A 164 19.33 -4.33 -6.33
C TRP A 164 19.74 -3.66 -5.01
N MET A 165 18.97 -3.88 -3.94
CA MET A 165 19.26 -3.31 -2.62
C MET A 165 20.52 -3.88 -1.96
N LYS A 166 21.03 -5.05 -2.40
CA LYS A 166 22.28 -5.65 -1.92
C LYS A 166 23.52 -5.08 -2.61
N HIS A 167 23.34 -4.51 -3.79
CA HIS A 167 24.43 -3.91 -4.55
C HIS A 167 24.68 -2.48 -4.10
N ASP A 168 25.88 -1.98 -4.39
CA ASP A 168 26.23 -0.60 -4.10
C ASP A 168 25.29 0.34 -4.87
N PHE A 169 24.56 1.16 -4.12
CA PHE A 169 23.77 2.22 -4.71
C PHE A 169 24.70 3.20 -5.43
N ILE A 170 24.23 3.79 -6.53
CA ILE A 170 24.97 4.84 -7.20
C ILE A 170 24.95 6.09 -6.31
N ASP A 171 26.08 6.36 -5.64
CA ASP A 171 26.21 7.51 -4.72
C ASP A 171 26.09 8.84 -5.42
N ASN A 172 26.56 8.90 -6.67
CA ASN A 172 26.56 10.11 -7.50
C ASN A 172 25.74 9.90 -8.78
N PRO A 173 24.40 9.84 -8.69
CA PRO A 173 23.55 9.69 -9.86
C PRO A 173 23.66 10.91 -10.78
N THR A 174 23.67 10.68 -12.10
CA THR A 174 23.85 11.71 -13.10
C THR A 174 22.54 12.38 -13.51
N THR A 175 21.41 11.75 -13.26
CA THR A 175 20.07 12.26 -13.56
C THR A 175 19.47 12.93 -12.32
N LEU A 176 18.96 14.15 -12.45
CA LEU A 176 18.32 14.83 -11.35
C LEU A 176 16.90 14.28 -11.12
N LEU A 177 16.10 14.16 -12.19
CA LEU A 177 14.71 13.68 -12.13
C LEU A 177 14.45 12.52 -13.09
N TYR A 178 13.81 11.47 -12.57
CA TYR A 178 13.30 10.36 -13.35
C TYR A 178 11.77 10.43 -13.47
N VAL A 179 11.24 10.30 -14.69
CA VAL A 179 9.80 10.36 -14.97
C VAL A 179 9.38 9.12 -15.75
N SER A 180 8.76 8.16 -15.04
CA SER A 180 8.36 6.89 -15.63
C SER A 180 7.08 6.36 -15.00
N HIS A 181 5.96 6.57 -15.64
CA HIS A 181 4.64 6.06 -15.22
C HIS A 181 3.79 5.70 -16.43
N ASN A 182 2.73 4.92 -16.21
CA ASN A 182 1.72 4.64 -17.24
C ASN A 182 0.61 5.70 -17.12
N ASP A 183 0.36 6.45 -18.16
CA ASP A 183 -0.61 7.55 -18.19
C ASP A 183 -2.06 7.06 -18.05
N SER A 184 -2.34 5.78 -18.40
CA SER A 184 -3.68 5.20 -18.28
C SER A 184 -4.05 4.73 -16.87
N ASN A 185 -3.10 4.66 -15.93
CA ASN A 185 -3.33 4.14 -14.58
C ASN A 185 -3.69 5.25 -13.59
N GLY A 186 -4.72 6.02 -13.89
CA GLY A 186 -5.22 7.04 -12.98
C GLY A 186 -5.49 8.37 -13.68
N PRO A 187 -6.46 9.13 -13.20
CA PRO A 187 -6.94 10.33 -13.89
C PRO A 187 -5.93 11.49 -13.89
N GLU A 188 -5.00 11.52 -12.94
CA GLU A 188 -4.05 12.63 -12.79
C GLU A 188 -2.73 12.44 -13.51
N ARG A 189 -2.48 11.28 -14.16
CA ARG A 189 -1.19 10.97 -14.78
C ARG A 189 -1.00 11.56 -16.17
N SER A 190 -2.11 11.81 -16.86
CA SER A 190 -2.07 12.36 -18.22
C SER A 190 -1.40 13.74 -18.24
N GLY A 191 -0.47 13.93 -19.18
CA GLY A 191 0.21 15.20 -19.38
C GLY A 191 1.38 15.50 -18.44
N ILE A 192 1.63 14.71 -17.38
CA ILE A 192 2.77 14.96 -16.47
C ILE A 192 4.10 14.82 -17.22
N LYS A 193 4.27 13.80 -18.06
CA LYS A 193 5.51 13.59 -18.82
C LYS A 193 5.85 14.77 -19.71
N SER A 194 4.83 15.39 -20.34
CA SER A 194 5.04 16.51 -21.24
C SER A 194 5.63 17.76 -20.57
N LEU A 195 5.55 17.87 -19.25
CA LEU A 195 6.18 18.97 -18.50
C LEU A 195 7.72 18.88 -18.51
N PHE A 196 8.28 17.71 -18.85
CA PHE A 196 9.70 17.40 -18.66
C PHE A 196 10.44 16.99 -19.94
N TYR A 197 9.78 16.91 -21.11
CA TYR A 197 10.44 16.45 -22.35
C TYR A 197 11.59 17.32 -22.84
N ASP A 198 11.54 18.61 -22.56
CA ASP A 198 12.53 19.60 -22.98
C ASP A 198 13.57 19.92 -21.88
N LYS A 199 13.59 19.14 -20.80
CA LYS A 199 14.46 19.35 -19.65
C LYS A 199 15.66 18.40 -19.69
N ASP A 200 16.87 18.94 -19.84
CA ASP A 200 18.13 18.18 -19.87
C ASP A 200 18.51 17.54 -18.52
N TRP A 201 17.93 18.05 -17.43
CA TRP A 201 18.07 17.49 -16.09
C TRP A 201 17.07 16.36 -15.77
N ALA A 202 16.13 16.04 -16.70
CA ALA A 202 15.11 15.00 -16.50
C ALA A 202 15.23 13.87 -17.53
N GLU A 203 15.13 12.63 -17.06
CA GLU A 203 14.99 11.45 -17.92
C GLU A 203 13.52 11.02 -17.97
N VAL A 204 12.90 11.16 -19.16
CA VAL A 204 11.48 10.83 -19.36
C VAL A 204 11.33 9.54 -20.15
N ILE A 205 10.64 8.55 -19.60
CA ILE A 205 10.38 7.27 -20.24
C ILE A 205 8.97 7.26 -20.83
N GLU A 206 8.90 7.21 -22.15
CA GLU A 206 7.64 7.20 -22.91
C GLU A 206 6.91 5.87 -22.78
N GLN A 207 7.63 4.78 -22.98
CA GLN A 207 7.09 3.44 -23.01
C GLN A 207 7.51 2.64 -21.77
N ARG A 208 6.70 1.65 -21.42
CA ARG A 208 7.02 0.74 -20.33
C ARG A 208 8.34 0.00 -20.63
N VAL A 209 9.26 0.07 -19.68
CA VAL A 209 10.52 -0.67 -19.70
C VAL A 209 10.43 -1.91 -18.82
N PRO A 210 11.26 -2.95 -19.05
CA PRO A 210 11.41 -4.06 -18.12
C PRO A 210 11.78 -3.59 -16.72
N TYR A 211 11.39 -4.34 -15.67
CA TYR A 211 11.53 -3.89 -14.30
C TYR A 211 13.00 -3.67 -13.89
N HIS A 212 13.92 -4.56 -14.29
CA HIS A 212 15.35 -4.38 -14.06
C HIS A 212 15.90 -3.08 -14.68
N LYS A 213 15.38 -2.68 -15.87
CA LYS A 213 15.79 -1.41 -16.51
C LYS A 213 15.22 -0.21 -15.77
N PHE A 214 13.97 -0.34 -15.27
CA PHE A 214 13.38 0.68 -14.39
C PHE A 214 14.26 0.88 -13.14
N LEU A 215 14.66 -0.19 -12.46
CA LEU A 215 15.53 -0.10 -11.28
C LEU A 215 16.89 0.52 -11.60
N SER A 216 17.48 0.16 -12.75
CA SER A 216 18.75 0.72 -13.24
C SER A 216 18.65 2.24 -13.46
N ASN A 217 17.59 2.71 -14.15
CA ASN A 217 17.40 4.14 -14.39
C ASN A 217 17.09 4.88 -13.06
N LEU A 218 16.26 4.28 -12.20
CA LEU A 218 15.97 4.83 -10.88
C LEU A 218 17.23 4.96 -10.03
N SER A 219 18.12 3.97 -10.03
CA SER A 219 19.37 4.02 -9.26
C SER A 219 20.31 5.14 -9.74
N ASN A 220 20.21 5.55 -11.00
CA ASN A 220 20.98 6.67 -11.56
C ASN A 220 20.27 8.02 -11.42
N SER A 221 19.20 8.12 -10.63
CA SER A 221 18.42 9.37 -10.47
C SER A 221 18.36 9.77 -9.01
N LYS A 222 18.24 11.06 -8.70
CA LYS A 222 18.03 11.55 -7.32
C LYS A 222 16.56 11.54 -6.93
N PHE A 223 15.71 12.06 -7.80
CA PHE A 223 14.28 12.24 -7.61
C PHE A 223 13.49 11.45 -8.64
N MET A 224 12.28 11.04 -8.29
CA MET A 224 11.36 10.41 -9.23
C MET A 224 9.95 10.96 -9.07
N ILE A 225 9.29 11.31 -10.19
CA ILE A 225 7.86 11.66 -10.20
C ILE A 225 7.01 10.43 -9.87
N CYS A 226 6.24 10.54 -8.79
CA CYS A 226 5.38 9.47 -8.26
C CYS A 226 3.91 9.92 -8.20
N PRO A 227 3.20 9.93 -9.33
CA PRO A 227 1.80 10.33 -9.36
C PRO A 227 0.90 9.23 -8.80
N ILE A 228 -0.21 9.63 -8.17
CA ILE A 228 -1.24 8.69 -7.74
C ILE A 228 -1.71 7.84 -8.92
N GLY A 229 -2.17 6.63 -8.64
CA GLY A 229 -2.71 5.70 -9.61
C GLY A 229 -4.22 5.50 -9.43
N ASN A 230 -4.66 4.25 -9.52
CA ASN A 230 -6.00 3.86 -9.11
C ASN A 230 -6.15 4.04 -7.59
N ALA A 231 -5.08 3.77 -6.86
CA ALA A 231 -4.94 4.07 -5.44
C ALA A 231 -4.22 5.39 -5.21
N ILE A 232 -4.43 6.02 -4.04
CA ILE A 232 -3.73 7.24 -3.63
C ILE A 232 -2.27 6.93 -3.31
N ASP A 233 -2.01 5.87 -2.53
CA ASP A 233 -0.67 5.32 -2.37
C ASP A 233 -0.38 4.29 -3.48
N CYS A 234 0.84 4.25 -3.96
CA CYS A 234 1.27 3.40 -5.06
C CYS A 234 2.52 2.60 -4.71
N HIS A 235 2.63 1.38 -5.23
CA HIS A 235 3.84 0.54 -5.10
C HIS A 235 5.12 1.30 -5.48
N ARG A 236 5.05 2.16 -6.50
CA ARG A 236 6.18 2.96 -7.00
C ARG A 236 6.81 3.84 -5.93
N ASN A 237 6.01 4.40 -5.05
CA ASN A 237 6.47 5.28 -3.97
C ASN A 237 7.44 4.51 -3.05
N TRP A 238 7.09 3.28 -2.73
CA TRP A 238 7.89 2.38 -1.88
C TRP A 238 9.11 1.84 -2.61
N GLU A 239 8.98 1.49 -3.90
CA GLU A 239 10.13 1.09 -4.74
C GLU A 239 11.20 2.19 -4.75
N VAL A 240 10.81 3.46 -4.86
CA VAL A 240 11.71 4.62 -4.83
C VAL A 240 12.43 4.74 -3.50
N LEU A 241 11.71 4.61 -2.37
CA LEU A 241 12.30 4.67 -1.04
C LEU A 241 13.25 3.50 -0.77
N TYR A 242 12.89 2.27 -1.15
CA TYR A 242 13.77 1.11 -1.03
C TYR A 242 15.06 1.26 -1.87
N MET A 243 14.99 1.96 -2.99
CA MET A 243 16.16 2.31 -3.82
C MET A 243 16.92 3.53 -3.29
N ARG A 244 16.61 4.05 -2.08
CA ARG A 244 17.22 5.23 -1.47
C ARG A 244 17.17 6.46 -2.38
N ARG A 245 16.02 6.66 -3.02
CA ARG A 245 15.71 7.81 -3.87
C ARG A 245 14.54 8.59 -3.31
N VAL A 246 14.34 9.79 -3.80
CA VAL A 246 13.32 10.72 -3.28
C VAL A 246 12.10 10.68 -4.18
N PRO A 247 10.95 10.17 -3.72
CA PRO A 247 9.71 10.29 -4.47
C PRO A 247 9.22 11.75 -4.44
N VAL A 248 8.84 12.27 -5.61
CA VAL A 248 8.18 13.57 -5.78
C VAL A 248 6.69 13.30 -5.94
N MET A 249 5.90 13.71 -4.97
CA MET A 249 4.47 13.42 -4.90
C MET A 249 3.63 14.69 -4.83
N LYS A 250 2.44 14.64 -5.42
CA LYS A 250 1.43 15.66 -5.17
C LYS A 250 0.95 15.57 -3.74
N ARG A 251 0.74 16.73 -3.11
CA ARG A 251 0.31 16.86 -1.72
C ARG A 251 -1.13 16.36 -1.53
N TYR A 252 -1.28 15.38 -0.65
CA TYR A 252 -2.55 14.88 -0.14
C TYR A 252 -2.40 14.61 1.35
N PRO A 253 -3.36 15.00 2.21
CA PRO A 253 -3.23 14.81 3.66
C PRO A 253 -2.90 13.37 4.08
N TYR A 254 -3.52 12.37 3.40
CA TYR A 254 -3.21 10.96 3.64
C TYR A 254 -1.74 10.61 3.36
N LEU A 255 -1.20 11.07 2.22
CA LEU A 255 0.20 10.82 1.86
C LEU A 255 1.16 11.55 2.79
N GLU A 256 0.85 12.80 3.17
CA GLU A 256 1.67 13.55 4.11
C GLU A 256 1.75 12.86 5.48
N GLU A 257 0.66 12.30 5.97
CA GLU A 257 0.67 11.53 7.22
C GLU A 257 1.43 10.19 7.06
N LEU A 258 1.18 9.46 5.96
CA LEU A 258 1.81 8.16 5.71
C LEU A 258 3.34 8.27 5.56
N TYR A 259 3.80 9.34 4.91
CA TYR A 259 5.21 9.52 4.56
C TYR A 259 5.95 10.54 5.42
N LYS A 260 5.37 11.02 6.53
CA LYS A 260 5.93 12.09 7.38
C LYS A 260 7.34 11.83 7.91
N ASP A 261 7.70 10.56 8.08
CA ASP A 261 8.99 10.14 8.61
C ASP A 261 10.00 9.76 7.50
N TYR A 262 9.63 9.94 6.22
CA TYR A 262 10.45 9.54 5.07
C TYR A 262 10.87 10.75 4.22
N PRO A 263 12.01 10.66 3.51
CA PRO A 263 12.49 11.73 2.62
C PRO A 263 11.65 11.80 1.33
N VAL A 264 10.59 12.59 1.37
CA VAL A 264 9.64 12.78 0.27
C VAL A 264 9.52 14.26 -0.07
N LEU A 265 9.54 14.61 -1.35
CA LEU A 265 9.26 15.96 -1.83
C LEU A 265 7.78 16.08 -2.21
N PHE A 266 7.02 16.82 -1.41
CA PHE A 266 5.63 17.14 -1.72
C PHE A 266 5.49 18.44 -2.48
N VAL A 267 4.73 18.41 -3.58
CA VAL A 267 4.40 19.56 -4.43
C VAL A 267 2.90 19.74 -4.57
N ASP A 268 2.42 20.95 -4.81
CA ASP A 268 0.99 21.18 -5.03
C ASP A 268 0.59 20.78 -6.46
N LYS A 269 1.50 20.97 -7.43
CA LYS A 269 1.33 20.55 -8.82
C LYS A 269 2.66 20.06 -9.39
N TYR A 270 2.63 19.09 -10.30
CA TYR A 270 3.86 18.63 -10.97
C TYR A 270 4.49 19.69 -11.89
N SER A 271 3.73 20.72 -12.33
CA SER A 271 4.26 21.88 -13.02
C SER A 271 5.17 22.76 -12.15
N ASP A 272 5.10 22.63 -10.84
CA ASP A 272 5.93 23.39 -9.90
C ASP A 272 7.33 22.77 -9.72
N VAL A 273 7.55 21.58 -10.29
CA VAL A 273 8.83 20.87 -10.22
C VAL A 273 9.79 21.49 -11.23
N THR A 274 10.76 22.21 -10.72
CA THR A 274 11.85 22.85 -11.50
C THR A 274 13.20 22.31 -11.03
N GLU A 275 14.25 22.55 -11.82
CA GLU A 275 15.62 22.19 -11.45
C GLU A 275 16.02 22.87 -10.13
N GLU A 276 15.70 24.15 -9.98
CA GLU A 276 16.01 24.92 -8.77
C GLU A 276 15.31 24.34 -7.54
N LEU A 277 14.04 23.92 -7.67
CA LEU A 277 13.31 23.28 -6.57
C LEU A 277 13.99 21.97 -6.15
N LEU A 278 14.38 21.12 -7.11
CA LEU A 278 15.03 19.84 -6.83
C LEU A 278 16.41 20.06 -6.19
N LEU A 279 17.20 20.98 -6.71
CA LEU A 279 18.52 21.33 -6.16
C LEU A 279 18.40 21.91 -4.73
N ALA A 280 17.42 22.78 -4.49
CA ALA A 280 17.15 23.33 -3.15
C ALA A 280 16.74 22.25 -2.13
N ASN A 281 16.18 21.13 -2.60
CA ASN A 281 15.77 19.99 -1.79
C ASN A 281 16.75 18.78 -1.84
N ASN A 282 18.00 19.00 -2.26
CA ASN A 282 19.02 17.94 -2.34
C ASN A 282 19.28 17.26 -0.98
N HIS A 283 19.02 17.94 0.14
CA HIS A 283 19.11 17.38 1.48
C HIS A 283 18.18 16.15 1.68
N LEU A 284 17.03 16.07 0.97
CA LEU A 284 16.15 14.89 1.00
C LEU A 284 16.84 13.68 0.36
N PHE A 285 17.62 13.90 -0.72
CA PHE A 285 18.40 12.83 -1.31
C PHE A 285 19.50 12.34 -0.36
N GLU A 286 20.20 13.23 0.33
CA GLU A 286 21.20 12.89 1.34
C GLU A 286 20.58 12.10 2.50
N GLN A 287 19.38 12.48 2.95
CA GLN A 287 18.60 11.72 3.93
C GLN A 287 18.23 10.33 3.40
N ALA A 288 17.77 10.22 2.15
CA ALA A 288 17.42 8.94 1.54
C ALA A 288 18.63 8.00 1.46
N GLN A 289 19.84 8.51 1.13
CA GLN A 289 21.07 7.73 1.09
C GLN A 289 21.43 7.09 2.44
N THR A 290 21.15 7.77 3.54
CA THR A 290 21.52 7.35 4.89
C THR A 290 20.36 6.73 5.68
N MET A 291 19.15 6.68 5.07
CA MET A 291 17.95 6.16 5.72
C MET A 291 18.12 4.72 6.17
N ASP A 292 17.72 4.41 7.40
CA ASP A 292 17.65 3.04 7.90
C ASP A 292 16.44 2.32 7.28
N LEU A 293 16.71 1.43 6.33
CA LEU A 293 15.68 0.62 5.67
C LEU A 293 15.07 -0.45 6.59
N SER A 294 15.63 -0.70 7.77
CA SER A 294 15.07 -1.68 8.71
C SER A 294 13.65 -1.30 9.14
N ASP A 295 13.34 0.01 9.21
CA ASP A 295 11.99 0.50 9.54
C ASP A 295 10.95 0.21 8.44
N LEU A 296 11.41 -0.09 7.23
CA LEU A 296 10.59 -0.49 6.09
C LEU A 296 10.50 -2.01 5.92
N THR A 297 10.93 -2.80 6.91
CA THR A 297 10.76 -4.26 6.86
C THR A 297 9.37 -4.66 7.32
N LEU A 298 8.84 -5.71 6.68
CA LEU A 298 7.52 -6.22 6.99
C LEU A 298 7.37 -6.65 8.47
N PRO A 299 8.29 -7.43 9.07
CA PRO A 299 8.17 -7.79 10.48
C PRO A 299 8.13 -6.56 11.40
N LYS A 300 9.02 -5.59 11.18
CA LYS A 300 9.08 -4.39 12.02
C LYS A 300 7.84 -3.51 11.89
N PHE A 301 7.29 -3.40 10.67
CA PHE A 301 6.01 -2.72 10.46
C PHE A 301 4.87 -3.43 11.22
N PHE A 302 4.78 -4.76 11.08
CA PHE A 302 3.76 -5.56 11.75
C PHE A 302 3.86 -5.44 13.27
N ASP A 303 5.04 -5.69 13.83
CA ASP A 303 5.30 -5.65 15.27
C ASP A 303 5.00 -4.27 15.85
N LYS A 304 5.42 -3.17 15.17
CA LYS A 304 5.13 -1.79 15.60
C LYS A 304 3.64 -1.53 15.79
N ILE A 305 2.80 -2.10 14.91
CA ILE A 305 1.35 -1.95 15.03
C ILE A 305 0.82 -2.84 16.16
N VAL A 306 1.20 -4.09 16.20
CA VAL A 306 0.72 -5.05 17.21
C VAL A 306 1.11 -4.57 18.63
N ASP A 307 2.39 -4.26 18.86
CA ASP A 307 2.90 -3.85 20.18
C ASP A 307 2.21 -2.59 20.70
N ARG A 308 1.90 -1.65 19.82
CA ARG A 308 1.21 -0.41 20.19
C ARG A 308 -0.16 -0.64 20.80
N TYR A 309 -0.86 -1.70 20.38
CA TYR A 309 -2.26 -1.94 20.75
C TYR A 309 -2.47 -3.14 21.67
N VAL A 310 -1.46 -3.99 21.84
CA VAL A 310 -1.48 -5.11 22.79
C VAL A 310 -1.01 -4.65 24.17
N ASN A 311 0.00 -3.78 24.24
CA ASN A 311 0.63 -3.35 25.48
C ASN A 311 -0.01 -2.09 26.09
N THR A 312 -1.12 -1.59 25.55
CA THR A 312 -1.94 -0.50 26.11
C THR A 312 -3.27 -1.04 26.63
#